data_461b82f3764babadc52e1a2d38645d27
#
_entry.id   461b82f3764babadc52e1a2d38645d27
#
_cell.length_a   1.000
_cell.length_b   1.000
_cell.length_c   1.000
_cell.angle_alpha   90.00
_cell.angle_beta   90.00
_cell.angle_gamma   90.00
#
_symmetry.space_group_name_H-M   'P 1'
#
loop_
_entity.id
_entity.type
_entity.pdbx_description
1 polymer ?
#
loop_
_entity_poly.entity_id
_entity_poly.type
_entity_poly.pdbx_seq_one_letter_code
_entity_poly.pdbx_strand_id
1 'polypeptide(L)'
;GESIRTTFVAYDSLGAPVEVDATFVLDSRATNSTTWRYYIESADDTDLNAQLATGTLRFDTDGRLIDTTPITFTIDRNDQGVSDPMAISLRLEDQSNMLTSLADDVSQVAATFRDGAPLGTLAAFSVGVDGTITGSFTNGQTRTIGQIPVATFTNNEGLVDEGDNLFRPGANSGVPVISTAGTLGAGGVVGGALELSNVEMGDEFIKLIQSSTGYSANSRVIRTTDELMQQLLVLGR
;
A
#
# COMPACT_ATOMS: atom_id res chain seq x y z
N GLY A 1 29.18 17.86 37.04
CA GLY A 1 29.35 16.71 36.16
C GLY A 1 28.89 17.05 34.76
N GLU A 2 29.52 16.51 33.78
CA GLU A 2 29.13 16.69 32.37
C GLU A 2 27.91 15.84 32.09
N SER A 3 26.90 16.42 31.48
CA SER A 3 25.65 15.72 31.14
C SER A 3 25.10 16.23 29.81
N ILE A 4 24.48 15.30 29.05
CA ILE A 4 23.86 15.58 27.79
C ILE A 4 22.42 15.06 27.88
N ARG A 5 21.45 15.87 27.46
CA ARG A 5 20.06 15.44 27.29
C ARG A 5 19.66 15.58 25.84
N THR A 6 19.02 14.59 25.32
CA THR A 6 18.44 14.59 23.97
C THR A 6 17.04 14.00 24.01
N THR A 7 16.15 14.55 23.23
CA THR A 7 14.78 14.04 23.04
C THR A 7 14.65 13.52 21.62
N PHE A 8 14.09 12.35 21.46
CA PHE A 8 13.73 11.80 20.16
C PHE A 8 12.27 11.34 20.15
N VAL A 9 11.69 11.31 18.95
CA VAL A 9 10.29 10.92 18.77
C VAL A 9 10.25 9.52 18.13
N ALA A 10 9.59 8.59 18.80
CA ALA A 10 9.17 7.32 18.24
C ALA A 10 7.70 7.41 17.82
N TYR A 11 7.22 6.44 17.04
CA TYR A 11 5.83 6.37 16.64
C TYR A 11 5.24 5.03 17.10
N ASP A 12 4.06 5.09 17.69
CA ASP A 12 3.33 3.90 18.10
C ASP A 12 2.70 3.14 16.91
N SER A 13 1.97 2.07 17.19
CA SER A 13 1.31 1.24 16.16
C SER A 13 0.24 1.96 15.33
N LEU A 14 -0.27 3.08 15.83
CA LEU A 14 -1.20 3.97 15.12
C LEU A 14 -0.50 5.16 14.45
N GLY A 15 0.81 5.32 14.65
CA GLY A 15 1.58 6.43 14.12
C GLY A 15 1.47 7.72 14.94
N ALA A 16 0.99 7.65 16.19
CA ALA A 16 1.04 8.77 17.10
C ALA A 16 2.46 8.97 17.64
N PRO A 17 2.94 10.21 17.76
CA PRO A 17 4.27 10.50 18.29
C PRO A 17 4.36 10.18 19.78
N VAL A 18 5.47 9.60 20.18
CA VAL A 18 5.85 9.31 21.57
C VAL A 18 7.20 9.93 21.82
N GLU A 19 7.29 10.83 22.81
CA GLU A 19 8.53 11.50 23.14
C GLU A 19 9.34 10.67 24.14
N VAL A 20 10.62 10.47 23.82
CA VAL A 20 11.56 9.75 24.67
C VAL A 20 12.75 10.65 24.95
N ASP A 21 13.01 10.86 26.22
CA ASP A 21 14.15 11.61 26.73
C ASP A 21 15.29 10.68 27.10
N ALA A 22 16.46 10.94 26.55
CA ALA A 22 17.70 10.23 26.90
C ALA A 22 18.67 11.22 27.56
N THR A 23 19.02 10.93 28.80
CA THR A 23 19.99 11.71 29.57
C THR A 23 21.24 10.87 29.78
N PHE A 24 22.39 11.39 29.38
CA PHE A 24 23.70 10.77 29.58
C PHE A 24 24.49 11.62 30.58
N VAL A 25 25.02 11.00 31.61
CA VAL A 25 25.80 11.65 32.65
C VAL A 25 27.18 10.98 32.74
N LEU A 26 28.22 11.78 32.75
CA LEU A 26 29.57 11.27 32.91
C LEU A 26 29.71 10.68 34.33
N ASP A 27 29.92 9.36 34.40
CA ASP A 27 30.05 8.64 35.67
C ASP A 27 31.52 8.58 36.13
N SER A 28 32.44 8.20 35.26
CA SER A 28 33.85 8.14 35.59
C SER A 28 34.79 8.24 34.38
N ARG A 29 35.98 8.80 34.61
CA ARG A 29 37.11 8.77 33.66
C ARG A 29 38.24 7.98 34.27
N ALA A 30 38.54 6.81 33.74
CA ALA A 30 39.71 6.00 34.09
C ALA A 30 40.81 6.17 33.04
N THR A 31 42.00 5.67 33.32
CA THR A 31 43.17 5.81 32.43
C THR A 31 42.94 5.20 31.05
N ASN A 32 42.09 4.15 30.97
CA ASN A 32 41.88 3.38 29.74
C ASN A 32 40.42 3.39 29.24
N SER A 33 39.52 4.09 29.92
CA SER A 33 38.10 4.14 29.50
C SER A 33 37.37 5.30 30.13
N THR A 34 36.36 5.80 29.40
CA THR A 34 35.37 6.75 29.91
C THR A 34 34.03 6.05 30.05
N THR A 35 33.36 6.21 31.18
CA THR A 35 32.07 5.57 31.45
C THR A 35 31.00 6.63 31.60
N TRP A 36 29.95 6.50 30.85
CA TRP A 36 28.78 7.33 30.93
C TRP A 36 27.61 6.49 31.42
N ARG A 37 26.76 7.08 32.24
CA ARG A 37 25.50 6.48 32.69
C ARG A 37 24.36 7.09 31.90
N TYR A 38 23.48 6.26 31.39
CA TYR A 38 22.29 6.72 30.69
C TYR A 38 21.03 6.49 31.52
N TYR A 39 20.07 7.38 31.32
CA TYR A 39 18.71 7.31 31.83
C TYR A 39 17.77 7.57 30.67
N ILE A 40 16.83 6.66 30.48
CA ILE A 40 15.80 6.79 29.45
C ILE A 40 14.47 6.99 30.17
N GLU A 41 13.76 8.05 29.78
CA GLU A 41 12.51 8.45 30.39
C GLU A 41 11.49 8.80 29.30
N SER A 42 10.20 8.64 29.56
CA SER A 42 9.12 9.13 28.70
C SER A 42 7.97 9.64 29.54
N ALA A 43 7.47 10.81 29.19
CA ALA A 43 6.26 11.37 29.79
C ALA A 43 4.98 10.70 29.25
N ASP A 44 5.09 9.97 28.12
CA ASP A 44 3.99 9.26 27.48
C ASP A 44 3.77 7.85 28.04
N ASP A 45 4.64 7.40 28.96
CA ASP A 45 4.47 6.16 29.69
C ASP A 45 3.32 6.30 30.70
N THR A 46 2.40 5.35 30.71
CA THR A 46 1.25 5.37 31.61
C THR A 46 1.54 4.77 32.99
N ASP A 47 2.71 4.18 33.15
CA ASP A 47 3.16 3.64 34.42
C ASP A 47 3.56 4.75 35.40
N LEU A 48 3.55 4.41 36.70
CA LEU A 48 3.98 5.32 37.77
C LEU A 48 5.49 5.62 37.75
N ASN A 49 6.26 4.89 36.99
CA ASN A 49 7.71 4.99 36.94
C ASN A 49 8.14 5.51 35.56
N ALA A 50 8.33 6.82 35.44
CA ALA A 50 8.75 7.47 34.18
C ALA A 50 10.15 6.99 33.68
N GLN A 51 10.95 6.31 34.49
CA GLN A 51 12.26 5.81 34.11
C GLN A 51 12.12 4.41 33.47
N LEU A 52 12.30 4.35 32.17
CA LEU A 52 12.15 3.14 31.34
C LEU A 52 13.39 2.27 31.34
N ALA A 53 14.58 2.87 31.28
CA ALA A 53 15.84 2.15 31.29
C ALA A 53 16.96 2.98 31.91
N THR A 54 17.93 2.27 32.50
CA THR A 54 19.20 2.85 32.97
C THR A 54 20.31 1.84 32.76
N GLY A 55 21.53 2.36 32.55
CA GLY A 55 22.71 1.51 32.39
C GLY A 55 23.95 2.37 32.16
N THR A 56 25.04 1.72 31.71
CA THR A 56 26.30 2.39 31.47
C THR A 56 26.78 2.13 30.05
N LEU A 57 27.42 3.14 29.46
CA LEU A 57 28.15 3.07 28.19
C LEU A 57 29.60 3.29 28.45
N ARG A 58 30.43 2.42 27.87
CA ARG A 58 31.89 2.50 28.04
C ARG A 58 32.54 2.82 26.72
N PHE A 59 33.45 3.79 26.77
CA PHE A 59 34.27 4.20 25.62
C PHE A 59 35.73 3.92 25.90
N ASP A 60 36.46 3.53 24.86
CA ASP A 60 37.92 3.33 24.94
C ASP A 60 38.69 4.66 24.94
N THR A 61 39.99 4.62 24.92
CA THR A 61 40.88 5.79 24.88
C THR A 61 40.80 6.57 23.58
N ASP A 62 40.34 5.95 22.51
CA ASP A 62 40.10 6.57 21.20
C ASP A 62 38.67 7.14 21.09
N GLY A 63 37.92 7.08 22.17
CA GLY A 63 36.52 7.56 22.22
C GLY A 63 35.52 6.64 21.52
N ARG A 64 35.87 5.40 21.20
CA ARG A 64 34.97 4.44 20.56
C ARG A 64 34.14 3.70 21.60
N LEU A 65 32.88 3.46 21.26
CA LEU A 65 31.99 2.66 22.11
C LEU A 65 32.46 1.21 22.16
N ILE A 66 32.60 0.67 23.38
CA ILE A 66 33.01 -0.72 23.63
C ILE A 66 31.78 -1.64 23.64
N ASP A 67 30.71 -1.20 24.28
CA ASP A 67 29.47 -1.96 24.42
C ASP A 67 28.49 -1.56 23.33
N THR A 68 28.35 -2.40 22.29
CA THR A 68 27.50 -2.13 21.12
C THR A 68 26.09 -2.76 21.23
N THR A 69 25.76 -3.31 22.40
CA THR A 69 24.42 -3.90 22.61
C THR A 69 23.33 -2.83 22.57
N PRO A 70 22.24 -3.06 21.81
CA PRO A 70 21.13 -2.11 21.77
C PRO A 70 20.52 -1.92 23.16
N ILE A 71 20.13 -0.69 23.48
CA ILE A 71 19.35 -0.38 24.67
C ILE A 71 17.90 -0.70 24.35
N THR A 72 17.32 -1.67 25.03
CA THR A 72 15.92 -2.07 24.84
C THR A 72 15.10 -1.67 26.06
N PHE A 73 13.92 -1.13 25.79
CA PHE A 73 12.95 -0.75 26.83
C PHE A 73 11.53 -0.82 26.24
N THR A 74 10.55 -0.76 27.13
CA THR A 74 9.14 -0.76 26.77
C THR A 74 8.48 0.48 27.34
N ILE A 75 7.49 1.00 26.62
CA ILE A 75 6.63 2.09 27.04
C ILE A 75 5.21 1.54 27.13
N ASP A 76 4.60 1.63 28.29
CA ASP A 76 3.23 1.23 28.49
C ASP A 76 2.26 2.33 28.03
N ARG A 77 1.32 1.95 27.17
CA ARG A 77 0.31 2.82 26.57
C ARG A 77 -1.10 2.29 26.85
N ASN A 78 -1.33 1.92 28.10
CA ASN A 78 -2.61 1.35 28.55
C ASN A 78 -3.79 2.26 28.18
N ASP A 79 -4.90 1.67 27.73
CA ASP A 79 -6.14 2.36 27.36
C ASP A 79 -6.06 3.35 26.17
N GLN A 80 -4.96 3.35 25.42
CA GLN A 80 -4.78 4.22 24.25
C GLN A 80 -5.24 3.56 22.92
N GLY A 81 -5.63 2.27 22.95
CA GLY A 81 -6.03 1.53 21.75
C GLY A 81 -4.89 1.19 20.79
N VAL A 82 -3.66 1.27 21.24
CA VAL A 82 -2.44 0.92 20.53
C VAL A 82 -1.91 -0.45 20.96
N SER A 83 -0.91 -0.97 20.24
CA SER A 83 -0.19 -2.17 20.68
C SER A 83 0.59 -1.87 21.95
N ASP A 84 0.32 -2.61 23.01
CA ASP A 84 0.85 -2.41 24.34
C ASP A 84 1.46 -3.73 24.89
N PRO A 85 2.68 -3.71 25.48
CA PRO A 85 3.60 -2.56 25.57
C PRO A 85 4.30 -2.26 24.23
N MET A 86 4.67 -0.99 24.03
CA MET A 86 5.47 -0.55 22.89
C MET A 86 6.95 -0.83 23.17
N ALA A 87 7.53 -1.79 22.45
CA ALA A 87 8.95 -2.13 22.58
C ALA A 87 9.81 -1.25 21.68
N ILE A 88 10.83 -0.63 22.26
CA ILE A 88 11.79 0.22 21.55
C ILE A 88 13.21 -0.36 21.71
N SER A 89 13.97 -0.38 20.61
CA SER A 89 15.37 -0.77 20.59
C SER A 89 16.22 0.38 20.05
N LEU A 90 17.02 0.97 20.91
CA LEU A 90 17.91 2.07 20.59
C LEU A 90 19.29 1.50 20.20
N ARG A 91 19.64 1.61 18.92
CA ARG A 91 20.94 1.21 18.42
C ARG A 91 21.91 2.39 18.50
N LEU A 92 23.06 2.16 19.09
CA LEU A 92 24.08 3.18 19.33
C LEU A 92 25.14 3.21 18.22
N GLU A 93 25.07 2.27 17.30
CA GLU A 93 25.92 2.18 16.11
C GLU A 93 25.08 1.88 14.86
N ASP A 94 25.52 2.43 13.76
CA ASP A 94 25.07 2.08 12.40
C ASP A 94 26.30 1.92 11.52
N GLN A 95 26.16 1.30 10.33
CA GLN A 95 27.26 1.02 9.40
C GLN A 95 28.15 2.23 9.07
N SER A 96 27.66 3.45 9.25
CA SER A 96 28.34 4.70 8.91
C SER A 96 28.52 5.66 10.08
N ASN A 97 27.81 5.46 11.19
CA ASN A 97 27.83 6.36 12.35
C ASN A 97 27.89 5.56 13.64
N MET A 98 28.81 5.94 14.52
CA MET A 98 28.96 5.35 15.83
C MET A 98 28.93 6.46 16.87
N LEU A 99 28.33 6.19 18.03
CA LEU A 99 28.41 7.07 19.17
C LEU A 99 29.88 7.13 19.66
N THR A 100 30.43 8.34 19.75
CA THR A 100 31.79 8.56 20.17
C THR A 100 31.85 9.51 21.36
N SER A 101 32.87 9.36 22.22
CA SER A 101 33.14 10.26 23.35
C SER A 101 34.49 10.92 23.12
N LEU A 102 34.51 12.15 22.62
CA LEU A 102 35.72 12.96 22.39
C LEU A 102 35.86 14.03 23.48
N ALA A 103 37.10 14.38 23.86
CA ALA A 103 37.34 15.24 25.01
C ALA A 103 37.27 16.75 24.71
N ASP A 104 37.38 17.16 23.44
CA ASP A 104 37.60 18.55 23.04
C ASP A 104 36.46 19.18 22.24
N ASP A 105 35.28 18.56 22.19
CA ASP A 105 34.15 19.09 21.41
C ASP A 105 32.86 19.21 22.29
N VAL A 106 31.92 20.01 21.82
CA VAL A 106 30.62 20.16 22.48
C VAL A 106 29.86 18.83 22.36
N SER A 107 29.50 18.29 23.52
CA SER A 107 28.80 17.01 23.61
C SER A 107 27.40 17.14 23.01
N GLN A 108 27.13 16.37 21.93
CA GLN A 108 25.85 16.34 21.24
C GLN A 108 25.46 14.91 20.88
N VAL A 109 24.23 14.54 21.14
CA VAL A 109 23.64 13.25 20.73
C VAL A 109 22.34 13.53 20.01
N ALA A 110 22.13 12.90 18.86
CA ALA A 110 20.90 13.00 18.11
C ALA A 110 20.53 11.63 17.50
N ALA A 111 19.25 11.32 17.44
CA ALA A 111 18.76 10.16 16.69
C ALA A 111 18.81 10.48 15.19
N THR A 112 19.58 9.67 14.43
CA THR A 112 19.78 9.86 12.98
C THR A 112 18.79 9.06 12.14
N PHE A 113 18.24 7.99 12.69
CA PHE A 113 17.31 7.10 11.99
C PHE A 113 16.20 6.60 12.94
N ARG A 114 15.01 6.39 12.39
CA ARG A 114 13.87 5.76 13.06
C ARG A 114 13.11 4.94 12.02
N ASP A 115 12.63 3.77 12.40
CA ASP A 115 11.82 2.88 11.56
C ASP A 115 10.31 3.14 11.64
N GLY A 116 9.86 3.86 12.68
CA GLY A 116 8.49 4.31 12.82
C GLY A 116 8.15 5.50 11.90
N ALA A 117 6.89 5.59 11.49
CA ALA A 117 6.39 6.67 10.65
C ALA A 117 5.11 7.28 11.24
N PRO A 118 4.90 8.61 11.09
CA PRO A 118 3.68 9.26 11.54
C PRO A 118 2.46 8.74 10.75
N LEU A 119 1.27 9.01 11.29
CA LEU A 119 0.01 8.78 10.58
C LEU A 119 0.05 9.42 9.19
N GLY A 120 -0.29 8.63 8.17
CA GLY A 120 -0.41 9.10 6.80
C GLY A 120 -1.80 8.88 6.25
N THR A 121 -2.30 9.83 5.46
CA THR A 121 -3.49 9.67 4.63
C THR A 121 -3.09 9.23 3.23
N LEU A 122 -3.96 8.48 2.55
CA LEU A 122 -3.72 8.06 1.17
C LEU A 122 -3.67 9.30 0.26
N ALA A 123 -2.50 9.56 -0.34
CA ALA A 123 -2.28 10.68 -1.26
C ALA A 123 -2.53 10.29 -2.72
N ALA A 124 -2.10 9.09 -3.11
CA ALA A 124 -2.26 8.57 -4.46
C ALA A 124 -2.27 7.04 -4.43
N PHE A 125 -2.79 6.43 -5.48
CA PHE A 125 -2.65 4.99 -5.69
C PHE A 125 -2.22 4.71 -7.14
N SER A 126 -1.58 3.59 -7.34
CA SER A 126 -1.21 3.07 -8.66
C SER A 126 -1.57 1.59 -8.76
N VAL A 127 -1.83 1.14 -9.98
CA VAL A 127 -2.14 -0.26 -10.26
C VAL A 127 -1.01 -0.82 -11.12
N GLY A 128 -0.36 -1.85 -10.63
CA GLY A 128 0.70 -2.58 -11.33
C GLY A 128 0.15 -3.49 -12.43
N VAL A 129 1.03 -3.94 -13.31
CA VAL A 129 0.67 -4.88 -14.40
C VAL A 129 0.19 -6.23 -13.87
N ASP A 130 0.63 -6.61 -12.69
CA ASP A 130 0.19 -7.80 -11.95
C ASP A 130 -1.16 -7.62 -11.23
N GLY A 131 -1.78 -6.46 -11.37
CA GLY A 131 -3.01 -6.09 -10.69
C GLY A 131 -2.84 -5.63 -9.24
N THR A 132 -1.60 -5.51 -8.73
CA THR A 132 -1.34 -5.04 -7.37
C THR A 132 -1.66 -3.55 -7.26
N ILE A 133 -2.48 -3.18 -6.28
CA ILE A 133 -2.83 -1.79 -5.97
C ILE A 133 -1.88 -1.31 -4.88
N THR A 134 -1.01 -0.36 -5.22
CA THR A 134 -0.06 0.25 -4.29
C THR A 134 -0.51 1.66 -3.96
N GLY A 135 -0.68 1.94 -2.67
CA GLY A 135 -0.98 3.27 -2.15
C GLY A 135 0.27 4.01 -1.71
N SER A 136 0.38 5.26 -2.07
CA SER A 136 1.36 6.22 -1.56
C SER A 136 0.69 7.12 -0.53
N PHE A 137 1.29 7.21 0.66
CA PHE A 137 0.74 7.94 1.79
C PHE A 137 1.50 9.25 2.03
N THR A 138 0.85 10.22 2.66
CA THR A 138 1.42 11.55 2.94
C THR A 138 2.63 11.50 3.88
N ASN A 139 2.82 10.42 4.62
CA ASN A 139 3.98 10.15 5.47
C ASN A 139 5.20 9.57 4.71
N GLY A 140 5.14 9.50 3.36
CA GLY A 140 6.20 8.94 2.52
C GLY A 140 6.21 7.41 2.43
N GLN A 141 5.31 6.72 3.13
CA GLN A 141 5.19 5.27 3.06
C GLN A 141 4.41 4.83 1.83
N THR A 142 4.82 3.70 1.27
CA THR A 142 4.08 3.00 0.22
C THR A 142 3.65 1.64 0.74
N ARG A 143 2.38 1.27 0.55
CA ARG A 143 1.83 -0.02 0.99
C ARG A 143 0.93 -0.61 -0.08
N THR A 144 0.98 -1.92 -0.21
CA THR A 144 0.00 -2.65 -1.00
C THR A 144 -1.35 -2.61 -0.28
N ILE A 145 -2.35 -2.05 -0.97
CA ILE A 145 -3.73 -1.92 -0.45
C ILE A 145 -4.54 -3.16 -0.80
N GLY A 146 -4.31 -3.72 -1.99
CA GLY A 146 -5.05 -4.87 -2.49
C GLY A 146 -4.52 -5.35 -3.82
N GLN A 147 -5.22 -6.32 -4.41
CA GLN A 147 -4.88 -6.86 -5.72
C GLN A 147 -6.16 -7.13 -6.51
N ILE A 148 -6.13 -6.82 -7.79
CA ILE A 148 -7.21 -7.10 -8.74
C ILE A 148 -6.98 -8.51 -9.28
N PRO A 149 -7.84 -9.49 -8.97
CA PRO A 149 -7.75 -10.82 -9.54
C PRO A 149 -8.29 -10.83 -10.97
N VAL A 150 -7.76 -11.72 -11.81
CA VAL A 150 -8.24 -11.95 -13.18
C VAL A 150 -8.82 -13.37 -13.26
N ALA A 151 -10.03 -13.48 -13.79
CA ALA A 151 -10.67 -14.76 -14.05
C ALA A 151 -10.47 -15.17 -15.52
N THR A 152 -9.98 -16.37 -15.74
CA THR A 152 -9.88 -16.97 -17.07
C THR A 152 -10.86 -18.13 -17.21
N PHE A 153 -11.44 -18.30 -18.40
CA PHE A 153 -12.40 -19.34 -18.71
C PHE A 153 -11.88 -20.20 -19.87
N THR A 154 -12.25 -21.46 -19.86
CA THR A 154 -11.90 -22.39 -20.95
C THR A 154 -12.55 -21.99 -22.26
N ASN A 155 -13.76 -21.43 -22.20
CA ASN A 155 -14.50 -20.92 -23.36
C ASN A 155 -15.16 -19.57 -23.00
N ASN A 156 -14.58 -18.48 -23.47
CA ASN A 156 -15.07 -17.13 -23.22
C ASN A 156 -16.41 -16.86 -23.93
N GLU A 157 -16.68 -17.51 -25.08
CA GLU A 157 -17.95 -17.35 -25.81
C GLU A 157 -19.13 -18.02 -25.08
N GLY A 158 -18.84 -18.90 -24.12
CA GLY A 158 -19.84 -19.52 -23.26
C GLY A 158 -20.30 -18.66 -22.09
N LEU A 159 -19.73 -17.48 -21.92
CA LEU A 159 -20.17 -16.50 -20.91
C LEU A 159 -21.49 -15.89 -21.30
N VAL A 160 -22.34 -15.64 -20.31
CA VAL A 160 -23.63 -14.96 -20.48
C VAL A 160 -23.46 -13.50 -20.12
N ASP A 161 -23.77 -12.61 -21.07
CA ASP A 161 -23.79 -11.18 -20.85
C ASP A 161 -25.01 -10.80 -19.98
N GLU A 162 -24.76 -10.03 -18.92
CA GLU A 162 -25.80 -9.47 -18.01
C GLU A 162 -26.04 -7.97 -18.24
N GLY A 163 -25.34 -7.37 -19.20
CA GLY A 163 -25.34 -5.92 -19.41
C GLY A 163 -24.29 -5.20 -18.56
N ASP A 164 -24.10 -3.90 -18.80
CA ASP A 164 -23.13 -3.04 -18.09
C ASP A 164 -21.69 -3.59 -18.07
N ASN A 165 -21.29 -4.33 -19.13
CA ASN A 165 -20.02 -5.05 -19.25
C ASN A 165 -19.80 -6.13 -18.17
N LEU A 166 -20.89 -6.66 -17.60
CA LEU A 166 -20.84 -7.75 -16.64
C LEU A 166 -21.15 -9.08 -17.32
N PHE A 167 -20.38 -10.10 -16.95
CA PHE A 167 -20.51 -11.46 -17.46
C PHE A 167 -20.67 -12.45 -16.31
N ARG A 168 -21.50 -13.46 -16.51
CA ARG A 168 -21.61 -14.60 -15.60
C ARG A 168 -21.22 -15.91 -16.27
N PRO A 169 -20.74 -16.88 -15.52
CA PRO A 169 -20.47 -18.20 -16.06
C PRO A 169 -21.73 -18.84 -16.64
N GLY A 170 -21.65 -19.32 -17.88
CA GLY A 170 -22.69 -20.09 -18.55
C GLY A 170 -22.41 -21.59 -18.50
N ALA A 171 -23.35 -22.40 -18.98
CA ALA A 171 -23.21 -23.86 -19.00
C ALA A 171 -22.00 -24.36 -19.82
N ASN A 172 -21.57 -23.59 -20.81
CA ASN A 172 -20.47 -23.94 -21.72
C ASN A 172 -19.18 -23.12 -21.50
N SER A 173 -19.11 -22.22 -20.50
CA SER A 173 -17.92 -21.40 -20.23
C SER A 173 -16.80 -22.17 -19.52
N GLY A 174 -17.13 -23.25 -18.83
CA GLY A 174 -16.24 -23.90 -17.88
C GLY A 174 -16.20 -23.20 -16.52
N VAL A 175 -15.41 -23.75 -15.61
CA VAL A 175 -15.21 -23.20 -14.26
C VAL A 175 -14.22 -22.04 -14.34
N PRO A 176 -14.49 -20.89 -13.69
CA PRO A 176 -13.54 -19.78 -13.65
C PRO A 176 -12.27 -20.17 -12.91
N VAL A 177 -11.12 -19.88 -13.52
CA VAL A 177 -9.81 -19.96 -12.87
C VAL A 177 -9.40 -18.54 -12.46
N ILE A 178 -9.42 -18.28 -11.16
CA ILE A 178 -9.04 -16.97 -10.60
C ILE A 178 -7.54 -16.98 -10.34
N SER A 179 -6.82 -16.04 -10.91
CA SER A 179 -5.37 -15.90 -10.76
C SER A 179 -4.96 -14.42 -10.67
N THR A 180 -3.69 -14.20 -10.36
CA THR A 180 -3.09 -12.86 -10.49
C THR A 180 -2.87 -12.55 -11.97
N ALA A 181 -3.02 -11.28 -12.34
CA ALA A 181 -2.77 -10.83 -13.69
C ALA A 181 -1.34 -11.20 -14.16
N GLY A 182 -1.19 -11.58 -15.42
CA GLY A 182 0.08 -12.00 -16.00
C GLY A 182 0.53 -13.44 -15.66
N THR A 183 -0.25 -14.20 -14.87
CA THR A 183 0.05 -15.59 -14.52
C THR A 183 -0.97 -16.57 -15.15
N LEU A 184 -0.58 -17.83 -15.32
CA LEU A 184 -1.45 -18.89 -15.84
C LEU A 184 -2.16 -18.56 -17.16
N GLY A 185 -1.54 -17.75 -18.02
CA GLY A 185 -2.12 -17.30 -19.28
C GLY A 185 -3.13 -16.15 -19.16
N ALA A 186 -3.32 -15.59 -17.96
CA ALA A 186 -4.11 -14.38 -17.77
C ALA A 186 -3.37 -13.16 -18.34
N GLY A 187 -4.11 -12.23 -18.92
CA GLY A 187 -3.59 -10.94 -19.38
C GLY A 187 -3.12 -10.05 -18.23
N GLY A 188 -2.27 -9.07 -18.55
CA GLY A 188 -1.84 -8.03 -17.59
C GLY A 188 -2.90 -6.94 -17.43
N VAL A 189 -2.86 -6.25 -16.28
CA VAL A 189 -3.71 -5.09 -16.03
C VAL A 189 -2.97 -3.82 -16.46
N VAL A 190 -3.67 -2.92 -17.13
CA VAL A 190 -3.15 -1.58 -17.48
C VAL A 190 -3.88 -0.54 -16.61
N GLY A 191 -3.17 0.01 -15.64
CA GLY A 191 -3.69 1.07 -14.79
C GLY A 191 -3.74 2.42 -15.49
N GLY A 192 -4.71 3.27 -15.10
CA GLY A 192 -4.81 4.64 -15.63
C GLY A 192 -5.25 4.76 -17.08
N ALA A 193 -5.76 3.69 -17.68
CA ALA A 193 -6.29 3.65 -19.04
C ALA A 193 -7.76 3.25 -19.06
N LEU A 194 -8.47 3.72 -20.06
CA LEU A 194 -9.83 3.28 -20.37
C LEU A 194 -9.79 2.46 -21.65
N GLU A 195 -10.48 1.31 -21.62
CA GLU A 195 -10.64 0.47 -22.80
C GLU A 195 -11.51 1.19 -23.84
N LEU A 196 -11.00 1.30 -25.05
CA LEU A 196 -11.74 1.87 -26.16
C LEU A 196 -12.69 0.80 -26.76
N SER A 197 -13.79 1.27 -27.35
CA SER A 197 -14.69 0.39 -28.09
C SER A 197 -13.96 -0.25 -29.28
N ASN A 198 -14.12 -1.57 -29.45
CA ASN A 198 -13.65 -2.32 -30.59
C ASN A 198 -14.67 -2.40 -31.74
N VAL A 199 -15.81 -1.67 -31.61
CA VAL A 199 -16.83 -1.61 -32.62
C VAL A 199 -16.39 -0.69 -33.75
N GLU A 200 -16.31 -1.24 -34.97
CA GLU A 200 -16.00 -0.46 -36.16
C GLU A 200 -17.29 0.17 -36.72
N MET A 201 -17.39 1.49 -36.59
CA MET A 201 -18.57 2.25 -36.98
C MET A 201 -18.98 2.02 -38.45
N GLY A 202 -17.99 1.82 -39.35
CA GLY A 202 -18.21 1.55 -40.77
C GLY A 202 -19.00 0.27 -41.01
N ASP A 203 -18.62 -0.79 -40.31
CA ASP A 203 -19.29 -2.09 -40.42
C ASP A 203 -20.73 -2.04 -39.89
N GLU A 204 -20.95 -1.34 -38.79
CA GLU A 204 -22.26 -1.18 -38.22
C GLU A 204 -23.18 -0.34 -39.13
N PHE A 205 -22.69 0.69 -39.81
CA PHE A 205 -23.42 1.42 -40.82
C PHE A 205 -23.80 0.54 -42.03
N ILE A 206 -22.89 -0.33 -42.50
CA ILE A 206 -23.17 -1.25 -43.59
C ILE A 206 -24.28 -2.22 -43.17
N LYS A 207 -24.23 -2.81 -41.98
CA LYS A 207 -25.27 -3.68 -41.43
C LYS A 207 -26.61 -2.97 -41.32
N LEU A 208 -26.62 -1.71 -40.90
CA LEU A 208 -27.83 -0.89 -40.82
C LEU A 208 -28.44 -0.64 -42.19
N ILE A 209 -27.62 -0.30 -43.21
CA ILE A 209 -28.07 -0.11 -44.59
C ILE A 209 -28.66 -1.42 -45.15
N GLN A 210 -27.96 -2.55 -44.95
CA GLN A 210 -28.45 -3.86 -45.38
C GLN A 210 -29.78 -4.23 -44.75
N SER A 211 -29.93 -4.02 -43.43
CA SER A 211 -31.18 -4.27 -42.70
C SER A 211 -32.30 -3.38 -43.18
N SER A 212 -32.03 -2.07 -43.40
CA SER A 212 -32.99 -1.12 -43.92
C SER A 212 -33.43 -1.47 -45.33
N THR A 213 -32.50 -1.87 -46.20
CA THR A 213 -32.79 -2.29 -47.57
C THR A 213 -33.61 -3.57 -47.60
N GLY A 214 -33.22 -4.57 -46.77
CA GLY A 214 -33.96 -5.82 -46.60
C GLY A 214 -35.41 -5.59 -46.12
N TYR A 215 -35.58 -4.72 -45.12
CA TYR A 215 -36.93 -4.34 -44.63
C TYR A 215 -37.76 -3.67 -45.74
N SER A 216 -37.15 -2.75 -46.50
CA SER A 216 -37.83 -2.07 -47.62
C SER A 216 -38.21 -3.05 -48.74
N ALA A 217 -37.35 -4.04 -49.05
CA ALA A 217 -37.67 -5.10 -50.02
C ALA A 217 -38.82 -5.96 -49.58
N ASN A 218 -38.81 -6.43 -48.32
CA ASN A 218 -39.90 -7.22 -47.76
C ASN A 218 -41.23 -6.46 -47.73
N SER A 219 -41.21 -5.16 -47.41
CA SER A 219 -42.41 -4.31 -47.45
C SER A 219 -43.00 -4.19 -48.87
N ARG A 220 -42.16 -4.13 -49.91
CA ARG A 220 -42.60 -4.14 -51.30
C ARG A 220 -43.28 -5.45 -51.68
N VAL A 221 -42.69 -6.60 -51.26
CA VAL A 221 -43.27 -7.91 -51.49
C VAL A 221 -44.66 -8.00 -50.86
N ILE A 222 -44.83 -7.56 -49.65
CA ILE A 222 -46.18 -7.54 -48.99
C ILE A 222 -47.15 -6.69 -49.77
N ARG A 223 -46.79 -5.47 -50.21
CA ARG A 223 -47.68 -4.60 -51.01
C ARG A 223 -48.05 -5.23 -52.34
N THR A 224 -47.09 -5.81 -53.05
CA THR A 224 -47.40 -6.48 -54.34
C THR A 224 -48.32 -7.70 -54.13
N THR A 225 -48.19 -8.40 -53.02
CA THR A 225 -49.07 -9.52 -52.68
C THR A 225 -50.50 -9.01 -52.41
N ASP A 226 -50.61 -7.91 -51.67
CA ASP A 226 -51.91 -7.26 -51.40
C ASP A 226 -52.55 -6.79 -52.69
N GLU A 227 -51.80 -6.15 -53.60
CA GLU A 227 -52.31 -5.72 -54.91
C GLU A 227 -52.78 -6.90 -55.76
N LEU A 228 -52.03 -8.00 -55.77
CA LEU A 228 -52.42 -9.25 -56.48
C LEU A 228 -53.67 -9.86 -55.85
N MET A 229 -53.82 -9.88 -54.55
CA MET A 229 -55.06 -10.33 -53.86
C MET A 229 -56.26 -9.49 -54.21
N GLN A 230 -56.07 -8.17 -54.29
CA GLN A 230 -57.18 -7.26 -54.70
C GLN A 230 -57.61 -7.48 -56.14
N GLN A 231 -56.64 -7.71 -57.05
CA GLN A 231 -56.96 -8.00 -58.44
C GLN A 231 -57.63 -9.37 -58.58
N LEU A 232 -57.25 -10.39 -57.85
CA LEU A 232 -57.95 -11.69 -57.82
C LEU A 232 -59.42 -11.54 -57.31
N LEU A 233 -59.67 -10.72 -56.31
CA LEU A 233 -60.98 -10.45 -55.77
C LEU A 233 -61.87 -9.75 -56.81
N VAL A 234 -61.30 -8.92 -57.67
CA VAL A 234 -62.04 -8.24 -58.74
C VAL A 234 -62.36 -9.17 -59.91
N LEU A 235 -61.49 -10.14 -60.23
CA LEU A 235 -61.66 -11.12 -61.27
C LEU A 235 -62.65 -12.24 -60.89
N GLY A 236 -62.90 -12.46 -59.62
CA GLY A 236 -63.84 -13.48 -59.10
C GLY A 236 -65.30 -12.98 -58.88
N ARG A 237 -65.60 -11.79 -59.33
CA ARG A 237 -66.99 -11.23 -59.29
C ARG A 237 -67.63 -11.35 -60.66
#